data_fc581de85a2cd8e16896590afde82373
#
_entry.id   fc581de85a2cd8e16896590afde82373
#
_cell.length_a   1.000
_cell.length_b   1.000
_cell.length_c   1.000
_cell.angle_alpha   90.00
_cell.angle_beta   90.00
_cell.angle_gamma   90.00
#
_symmetry.space_group_name_H-M   'P 1'
#
loop_
_entity.id
_entity.type
_entity.pdbx_description
1 polymer ?
#
loop_
_entity_poly.entity_id
_entity_poly.type
_entity_poly.pdbx_seq_one_letter_code
_entity_poly.pdbx_strand_id
1 'polypeptide(L)'
;FMIRSAQAANTRAISFGQVRMKPTGELPPKKRVTFKDVAGAKEAKDELLEVVDFLKHPKKFTAMGARIPKGVLLLGPPGTGKTLLAKAVSGEADVPFFHMSGSEFVEMFVGVGASRVRDLFRKAKQHAPAIVFVDELDAVGRHRGAGLGGGHDEREQTLNQILVEMDGFET
;
A
#
# COMPACT_ATOMS: atom_id res chain seq x y z
N PHE A 1 1.31 -9.01 -43.53
CA PHE A 1 1.76 -9.90 -42.41
C PHE A 1 2.60 -9.16 -41.37
N MET A 2 3.30 -8.06 -41.73
CA MET A 2 4.19 -7.31 -40.80
C MET A 2 3.47 -6.41 -39.78
N ILE A 3 2.26 -5.94 -40.05
CA ILE A 3 1.55 -5.00 -39.16
C ILE A 3 0.98 -5.70 -37.89
N ARG A 4 0.68 -6.99 -37.94
CA ARG A 4 0.18 -7.75 -36.78
C ARG A 4 1.24 -8.07 -35.72
N SER A 5 2.52 -8.14 -36.09
CA SER A 5 3.60 -8.42 -35.15
C SER A 5 4.01 -7.21 -34.29
N ALA A 6 3.88 -6.00 -34.82
CA ALA A 6 4.17 -4.77 -34.10
C ALA A 6 3.13 -4.44 -33.00
N GLN A 7 1.85 -4.78 -33.24
CA GLN A 7 0.81 -4.58 -32.23
C GLN A 7 0.93 -5.57 -31.04
N ALA A 8 1.39 -6.80 -31.29
CA ALA A 8 1.59 -7.79 -30.23
C ALA A 8 2.77 -7.44 -29.29
N ALA A 9 3.83 -6.80 -29.83
CA ALA A 9 4.96 -6.33 -29.04
C ALA A 9 4.60 -5.14 -28.14
N ASN A 10 3.79 -4.21 -28.65
CA ASN A 10 3.35 -3.04 -27.89
C ASN A 10 2.37 -3.42 -26.74
N THR A 11 1.53 -4.42 -26.95
CA THR A 11 0.60 -4.91 -25.92
C THR A 11 1.34 -5.64 -24.78
N ARG A 12 2.46 -6.32 -25.08
CA ARG A 12 3.31 -6.96 -24.06
C ARG A 12 4.07 -5.93 -23.22
N ALA A 13 4.57 -4.85 -23.81
CA ALA A 13 5.24 -3.78 -23.05
C ALA A 13 4.30 -3.06 -22.07
N ILE A 14 3.03 -2.89 -22.43
CA ILE A 14 2.01 -2.27 -21.57
C ILE A 14 1.60 -3.21 -20.41
N SER A 15 1.66 -4.54 -20.63
CA SER A 15 1.29 -5.51 -19.58
C SER A 15 2.38 -5.75 -18.52
N PHE A 16 3.63 -5.33 -18.76
CA PHE A 16 4.73 -5.43 -17.78
C PHE A 16 4.55 -4.50 -16.57
N GLY A 17 3.79 -3.42 -16.69
CA GLY A 17 3.47 -2.50 -15.57
C GLY A 17 2.22 -2.86 -14.77
N GLN A 18 1.42 -3.83 -15.23
CA GLN A 18 0.19 -4.21 -14.51
C GLN A 18 0.51 -5.21 -13.39
N VAL A 19 0.54 -4.71 -12.17
CA VAL A 19 0.65 -5.55 -10.98
C VAL A 19 -0.62 -6.40 -10.86
N ARG A 20 -0.51 -7.71 -11.06
CA ARG A 20 -1.57 -8.68 -10.74
C ARG A 20 -1.64 -8.87 -9.22
N MET A 21 -2.02 -7.83 -8.50
CA MET A 21 -2.36 -7.96 -7.09
C MET A 21 -3.76 -8.54 -6.96
N LYS A 22 -3.87 -9.71 -6.35
CA LYS A 22 -5.14 -10.19 -5.82
C LYS A 22 -5.34 -9.49 -4.47
N PRO A 23 -6.47 -8.81 -4.22
CA PRO A 23 -6.77 -8.34 -2.88
C PRO A 23 -6.83 -9.56 -1.95
N THR A 24 -6.04 -9.54 -0.87
CA THR A 24 -6.05 -10.63 0.13
C THR A 24 -7.41 -10.72 0.85
N GLY A 25 -8.32 -9.78 0.58
CA GLY A 25 -9.68 -9.74 1.12
C GLY A 25 -10.66 -10.76 0.54
N GLU A 26 -10.29 -11.47 -0.55
CA GLU A 26 -11.10 -12.58 -1.09
C GLU A 26 -10.95 -13.91 -0.31
N LEU A 27 -10.13 -13.92 0.76
CA LEU A 27 -10.08 -15.09 1.63
C LEU A 27 -11.43 -15.23 2.36
N PRO A 28 -11.97 -16.46 2.44
CA PRO A 28 -13.20 -16.70 3.17
C PRO A 28 -13.05 -16.21 4.63
N PRO A 29 -14.11 -15.66 5.25
CA PRO A 29 -14.05 -14.98 6.55
C PRO A 29 -13.41 -15.81 7.68
N LYS A 30 -13.38 -17.12 7.56
CA LYS A 30 -12.74 -18.05 8.51
C LYS A 30 -11.19 -18.04 8.50
N LYS A 31 -10.55 -17.34 7.56
CA LYS A 31 -9.07 -17.30 7.41
C LYS A 31 -8.47 -15.90 7.60
N ARG A 32 -9.27 -14.92 7.99
CA ARG A 32 -8.75 -13.56 8.20
C ARG A 32 -8.00 -13.49 9.53
N VAL A 33 -6.82 -12.90 9.49
CA VAL A 33 -6.02 -12.61 10.69
C VAL A 33 -6.70 -11.48 11.46
N THR A 34 -6.81 -11.63 12.79
CA THR A 34 -7.41 -10.64 13.70
C THR A 34 -6.42 -10.30 14.82
N PHE A 35 -6.75 -9.35 15.69
CA PHE A 35 -5.91 -9.03 16.85
C PHE A 35 -5.74 -10.19 17.84
N LYS A 36 -6.61 -11.20 17.80
CA LYS A 36 -6.48 -12.44 18.59
C LYS A 36 -5.29 -13.29 18.14
N ASP A 37 -4.92 -13.17 16.86
CA ASP A 37 -3.80 -13.92 16.28
C ASP A 37 -2.44 -13.22 16.51
N VAL A 38 -2.46 -11.98 17.02
CA VAL A 38 -1.27 -11.19 17.31
C VAL A 38 -0.94 -11.30 18.79
N ALA A 39 0.18 -11.91 19.15
CA ALA A 39 0.67 -11.95 20.52
C ALA A 39 1.31 -10.61 20.93
N GLY A 40 1.09 -10.18 22.18
CA GLY A 40 1.68 -8.95 22.71
C GLY A 40 1.19 -7.66 22.03
N ALA A 41 2.07 -6.65 21.95
CA ALA A 41 1.84 -5.35 21.32
C ALA A 41 0.53 -4.66 21.75
N LYS A 42 0.24 -4.66 23.06
CA LYS A 42 -1.03 -4.17 23.60
C LYS A 42 -1.26 -2.70 23.25
N GLU A 43 -0.28 -1.84 23.50
CA GLU A 43 -0.35 -0.41 23.21
C GLU A 43 -0.62 -0.13 21.73
N ALA A 44 0.16 -0.78 20.83
CA ALA A 44 -0.06 -0.63 19.39
C ALA A 44 -1.43 -1.13 18.93
N LYS A 45 -1.96 -2.18 19.56
CA LYS A 45 -3.32 -2.66 19.27
C LYS A 45 -4.38 -1.66 19.72
N ASP A 46 -4.21 -1.07 20.91
CA ASP A 46 -5.14 -0.09 21.47
C ASP A 46 -5.20 1.17 20.60
N GLU A 47 -4.06 1.67 20.11
CA GLU A 47 -3.99 2.77 19.14
C GLU A 47 -4.65 2.42 17.79
N LEU A 48 -4.42 1.20 17.30
CA LEU A 48 -4.97 0.76 16.02
C LEU A 48 -6.47 0.44 16.08
N LEU A 49 -7.05 0.25 17.28
CA LEU A 49 -8.50 0.10 17.45
C LEU A 49 -9.27 1.34 17.00
N GLU A 50 -8.70 2.55 17.16
CA GLU A 50 -9.31 3.78 16.65
C GLU A 50 -9.38 3.76 15.11
N VAL A 51 -8.33 3.28 14.45
CA VAL A 51 -8.30 3.11 13.00
C VAL A 51 -9.34 2.07 12.55
N VAL A 52 -9.47 0.96 13.28
CA VAL A 52 -10.49 -0.07 13.02
C VAL A 52 -11.90 0.51 13.15
N ASP A 53 -12.18 1.25 14.22
CA ASP A 53 -13.51 1.86 14.44
C ASP A 53 -13.84 2.87 13.33
N PHE A 54 -12.84 3.65 12.92
CA PHE A 54 -12.98 4.55 11.78
C PHE A 54 -13.32 3.80 10.48
N LEU A 55 -12.58 2.75 10.15
CA LEU A 55 -12.82 1.97 8.93
C LEU A 55 -14.21 1.29 8.93
N LYS A 56 -14.71 0.90 10.10
CA LYS A 56 -16.07 0.32 10.26
C LYS A 56 -17.17 1.36 10.18
N HIS A 57 -16.94 2.55 10.71
CA HIS A 57 -17.99 3.58 10.88
C HIS A 57 -17.58 4.96 10.36
N PRO A 58 -17.08 5.08 9.09
CA PRO A 58 -16.53 6.33 8.57
C PRO A 58 -17.52 7.51 8.66
N LYS A 59 -18.81 7.28 8.41
CA LYS A 59 -19.86 8.31 8.47
C LYS A 59 -20.01 8.95 9.85
N LYS A 60 -19.81 8.19 10.93
CA LYS A 60 -19.87 8.70 12.31
C LYS A 60 -18.79 9.75 12.55
N PHE A 61 -17.55 9.47 12.11
CA PHE A 61 -16.42 10.37 12.29
C PHE A 61 -16.52 11.62 11.41
N THR A 62 -16.94 11.47 10.16
CA THR A 62 -17.16 12.59 9.23
C THR A 62 -18.26 13.53 9.76
N ALA A 63 -19.36 12.98 10.30
CA ALA A 63 -20.45 13.80 10.87
C ALA A 63 -20.01 14.61 12.10
N MET A 64 -19.01 14.14 12.85
CA MET A 64 -18.44 14.85 14.00
C MET A 64 -17.31 15.82 13.59
N GLY A 65 -17.00 15.97 12.31
CA GLY A 65 -15.88 16.79 11.82
C GLY A 65 -14.50 16.27 12.22
N ALA A 66 -14.39 14.99 12.59
CA ALA A 66 -13.11 14.39 12.93
C ALA A 66 -12.22 14.28 11.69
N ARG A 67 -10.96 14.67 11.83
CA ARG A 67 -9.95 14.44 10.79
C ARG A 67 -9.47 13.00 10.86
N ILE A 68 -9.58 12.32 9.75
CA ILE A 68 -9.15 10.93 9.60
C ILE A 68 -7.66 10.89 9.35
N PRO A 69 -6.89 10.05 10.05
CA PRO A 69 -5.48 9.85 9.72
C PRO A 69 -5.38 9.20 8.34
N LYS A 70 -4.72 9.85 7.39
CA LYS A 70 -4.51 9.33 6.03
C LYS A 70 -3.49 8.19 5.98
N GLY A 71 -2.68 8.03 7.02
CA GLY A 71 -1.70 6.96 7.14
C GLY A 71 -1.21 6.77 8.57
N VAL A 72 -0.75 5.54 8.83
CA VAL A 72 -0.14 5.13 10.10
C VAL A 72 1.24 4.57 9.81
N LEU A 73 2.25 5.00 10.56
CA LEU A 73 3.61 4.51 10.44
C LEU A 73 3.89 3.48 11.54
N LEU A 74 4.16 2.22 11.13
CA LEU A 74 4.55 1.16 12.04
C LEU A 74 6.08 1.07 12.13
N LEU A 75 6.64 1.49 13.27
CA LEU A 75 8.08 1.46 13.54
C LEU A 75 8.45 0.25 14.41
N GLY A 76 9.61 -0.34 14.14
CA GLY A 76 10.16 -1.43 14.95
C GLY A 76 11.18 -2.27 14.20
N PRO A 77 11.97 -3.10 14.90
CA PRO A 77 12.94 -4.01 14.31
C PRO A 77 12.29 -5.01 13.35
N PRO A 78 13.04 -5.63 12.44
CA PRO A 78 12.54 -6.72 11.63
C PRO A 78 12.07 -7.88 12.51
N GLY A 79 11.05 -8.61 12.06
CA GLY A 79 10.50 -9.77 12.80
C GLY A 79 9.56 -9.45 13.96
N THR A 80 9.27 -8.18 14.28
CA THR A 80 8.35 -7.80 15.38
C THR A 80 6.86 -7.96 15.04
N GLY A 81 6.52 -8.43 13.84
CA GLY A 81 5.14 -8.71 13.46
C GLY A 81 4.36 -7.53 12.89
N LYS A 82 5.03 -6.45 12.42
CA LYS A 82 4.37 -5.27 11.83
C LYS A 82 3.38 -5.63 10.70
N THR A 83 3.81 -6.46 9.77
CA THR A 83 2.95 -6.93 8.66
C THR A 83 1.76 -7.76 9.16
N LEU A 84 1.96 -8.58 10.21
CA LEU A 84 0.89 -9.35 10.83
C LEU A 84 -0.13 -8.43 11.51
N LEU A 85 0.36 -7.41 12.22
CA LEU A 85 -0.47 -6.40 12.88
C LEU A 85 -1.31 -5.62 11.88
N ALA A 86 -0.72 -5.17 10.75
CA ALA A 86 -1.45 -4.49 9.68
C ALA A 86 -2.54 -5.39 9.05
N LYS A 87 -2.26 -6.68 8.85
CA LYS A 87 -3.26 -7.65 8.40
C LYS A 87 -4.37 -7.84 9.43
N ALA A 88 -4.04 -7.81 10.72
CA ALA A 88 -5.03 -7.92 11.79
C ALA A 88 -5.99 -6.73 11.82
N VAL A 89 -5.50 -5.50 11.58
CA VAL A 89 -6.36 -4.31 11.42
C VAL A 89 -7.37 -4.51 10.28
N SER A 90 -6.91 -5.00 9.12
CA SER A 90 -7.80 -5.31 7.99
C SER A 90 -8.84 -6.37 8.34
N GLY A 91 -8.44 -7.42 9.04
CA GLY A 91 -9.35 -8.48 9.47
C GLY A 91 -10.37 -8.04 10.50
N GLU A 92 -9.96 -7.20 11.46
CA GLU A 92 -10.86 -6.61 12.45
C GLU A 92 -11.86 -5.61 11.80
N ALA A 93 -11.38 -4.80 10.86
CA ALA A 93 -12.21 -3.82 10.16
C ALA A 93 -13.09 -4.44 9.07
N ASP A 94 -12.81 -5.69 8.66
CA ASP A 94 -13.47 -6.39 7.54
C ASP A 94 -13.32 -5.68 6.20
N VAL A 95 -12.15 -5.08 5.94
CA VAL A 95 -11.85 -4.34 4.72
C VAL A 95 -10.75 -5.04 3.90
N PRO A 96 -10.69 -4.83 2.58
CA PRO A 96 -9.64 -5.35 1.71
C PRO A 96 -8.25 -4.87 2.14
N PHE A 97 -7.24 -5.76 2.00
CA PHE A 97 -5.85 -5.51 2.32
C PHE A 97 -4.99 -5.61 1.06
N PHE A 98 -4.39 -4.51 0.67
CA PHE A 98 -3.43 -4.43 -0.43
C PHE A 98 -2.02 -4.31 0.14
N HIS A 99 -1.13 -5.20 -0.26
CA HIS A 99 0.25 -5.24 0.23
C HIS A 99 1.23 -5.12 -0.92
N MET A 100 2.27 -4.32 -0.72
CA MET A 100 3.40 -4.21 -1.61
C MET A 100 4.67 -3.93 -0.82
N SER A 101 5.80 -4.51 -1.23
CA SER A 101 7.11 -4.16 -0.66
C SER A 101 7.65 -2.89 -1.31
N GLY A 102 8.30 -2.03 -0.51
CA GLY A 102 9.02 -0.87 -1.02
C GLY A 102 10.09 -1.22 -2.06
N SER A 103 10.69 -2.42 -1.95
CA SER A 103 11.64 -2.93 -2.93
C SER A 103 11.04 -3.19 -4.32
N GLU A 104 9.74 -3.49 -4.39
CA GLU A 104 9.04 -3.69 -5.66
C GLU A 104 8.84 -2.40 -6.46
N PHE A 105 8.99 -1.24 -5.82
CA PHE A 105 8.94 0.05 -6.48
C PHE A 105 10.29 0.47 -7.05
N VAL A 106 11.40 -0.15 -6.59
CA VAL A 106 12.76 0.19 -6.99
C VAL A 106 13.17 -0.71 -8.16
N GLU A 107 12.85 -0.31 -9.38
CA GLU A 107 13.28 -1.01 -10.58
C GLU A 107 14.24 -0.16 -11.43
N MET A 108 14.95 -0.82 -12.37
CA MET A 108 15.97 -0.16 -13.20
C MET A 108 15.40 0.81 -14.24
N PHE A 109 14.08 0.90 -14.42
CA PHE A 109 13.44 1.72 -15.44
C PHE A 109 12.71 2.90 -14.82
N VAL A 110 13.09 4.11 -15.23
CA VAL A 110 12.50 5.38 -14.76
C VAL A 110 10.99 5.41 -14.97
N GLY A 111 10.24 5.76 -13.93
CA GLY A 111 8.78 5.94 -13.97
C GLY A 111 7.96 4.66 -13.75
N VAL A 112 8.54 3.47 -13.70
CA VAL A 112 7.82 2.21 -13.45
C VAL A 112 7.33 2.17 -12.00
N GLY A 113 8.16 2.58 -11.04
CA GLY A 113 7.80 2.64 -9.62
C GLY A 113 6.58 3.53 -9.37
N ALA A 114 6.60 4.76 -9.88
CA ALA A 114 5.48 5.70 -9.76
C ALA A 114 4.19 5.17 -10.44
N SER A 115 4.30 4.46 -11.54
CA SER A 115 3.14 3.83 -12.21
C SER A 115 2.54 2.71 -11.35
N ARG A 116 3.36 1.89 -10.71
CA ARG A 116 2.91 0.84 -9.78
C ARG A 116 2.21 1.41 -8.55
N VAL A 117 2.73 2.52 -8.01
CA VAL A 117 2.07 3.25 -6.93
C VAL A 117 0.67 3.68 -7.35
N ARG A 118 0.54 4.36 -8.49
CA ARG A 118 -0.78 4.80 -9.00
C ARG A 118 -1.74 3.63 -9.19
N ASP A 119 -1.27 2.50 -9.73
CA ASP A 119 -2.10 1.30 -9.93
C ASP A 119 -2.57 0.69 -8.62
N LEU A 120 -1.70 0.62 -7.62
CA LEU A 120 -2.01 0.13 -6.28
C LEU A 120 -3.11 0.97 -5.63
N PHE A 121 -2.92 2.30 -5.59
CA PHE A 121 -3.87 3.21 -4.97
C PHE A 121 -5.19 3.28 -5.75
N ARG A 122 -5.15 3.24 -7.09
CA ARG A 122 -6.36 3.16 -7.91
C ARG A 122 -7.19 1.91 -7.59
N LYS A 123 -6.54 0.75 -7.44
CA LYS A 123 -7.22 -0.50 -7.05
C LYS A 123 -7.79 -0.40 -5.63
N ALA A 124 -7.05 0.17 -4.69
CA ALA A 124 -7.54 0.37 -3.33
C ALA A 124 -8.77 1.29 -3.30
N LYS A 125 -8.75 2.41 -4.04
CA LYS A 125 -9.89 3.33 -4.18
C LYS A 125 -11.15 2.66 -4.75
N GLN A 126 -10.99 1.72 -5.69
CA GLN A 126 -12.11 0.95 -6.26
C GLN A 126 -12.78 0.01 -5.23
N HIS A 127 -12.07 -0.32 -4.15
CA HIS A 127 -12.54 -1.23 -3.10
C HIS A 127 -12.64 -0.51 -1.74
N ALA A 128 -12.79 0.81 -1.74
CA ALA A 128 -12.88 1.60 -0.51
C ALA A 128 -14.13 1.22 0.32
N PRO A 129 -14.02 1.16 1.66
CA PRO A 129 -12.80 1.38 2.44
C PRO A 129 -11.80 0.22 2.32
N ALA A 130 -10.50 0.51 2.23
CA ALA A 130 -9.45 -0.48 2.05
C ALA A 130 -8.16 -0.04 2.75
N ILE A 131 -7.31 -1.00 3.09
CA ILE A 131 -5.97 -0.73 3.63
C ILE A 131 -4.91 -0.97 2.56
N VAL A 132 -4.04 0.01 2.36
CA VAL A 132 -2.80 -0.13 1.59
C VAL A 132 -1.65 -0.21 2.57
N PHE A 133 -0.92 -1.33 2.55
CA PHE A 133 0.26 -1.54 3.38
C PHE A 133 1.52 -1.59 2.51
N VAL A 134 2.42 -0.66 2.75
CA VAL A 134 3.75 -0.63 2.11
C VAL A 134 4.77 -1.08 3.13
N ASP A 135 5.34 -2.27 2.92
CA ASP A 135 6.41 -2.82 3.75
C ASP A 135 7.77 -2.30 3.25
N GLU A 136 8.79 -2.32 4.13
CA GLU A 136 10.15 -1.91 3.77
C GLU A 136 10.23 -0.54 3.08
N LEU A 137 9.47 0.45 3.56
CA LEU A 137 9.42 1.79 2.96
C LEU A 137 10.81 2.46 2.91
N ASP A 138 11.71 2.07 3.81
CA ASP A 138 13.11 2.50 3.82
C ASP A 138 13.89 2.09 2.56
N ALA A 139 13.47 1.05 1.83
CA ALA A 139 14.07 0.69 0.55
C ALA A 139 13.89 1.80 -0.51
N VAL A 140 12.77 2.54 -0.45
CA VAL A 140 12.50 3.69 -1.32
C VAL A 140 13.17 4.96 -0.76
N GLY A 141 13.22 5.09 0.57
CA GLY A 141 13.77 6.29 1.26
C GLY A 141 15.29 6.29 1.47
N ARG A 142 15.97 5.15 1.28
CA ARG A 142 17.41 5.01 1.56
C ARG A 142 18.23 5.65 0.44
N HIS A 143 19.02 6.64 0.77
CA HIS A 143 20.00 7.43 0.03
C HIS A 143 19.56 8.85 -0.42
N ARG A 144 19.69 9.76 0.52
CA ARG A 144 20.01 11.18 0.23
C ARG A 144 21.53 11.37 0.20
N GLY A 145 22.27 10.53 -0.50
CA GLY A 145 23.72 10.62 -0.60
C GLY A 145 24.16 10.94 -2.03
N ALA A 146 25.09 11.87 -2.20
CA ALA A 146 25.66 12.31 -3.46
C ALA A 146 26.25 11.14 -4.25
N GLY A 147 25.50 10.59 -5.19
CA GLY A 147 25.91 9.57 -6.15
C GLY A 147 25.38 9.91 -7.53
N LEU A 148 26.28 10.12 -8.48
CA LEU A 148 26.01 10.34 -9.90
C LEU A 148 25.41 9.08 -10.53
N GLY A 149 24.06 8.95 -10.61
CA GLY A 149 23.43 7.86 -11.32
C GLY A 149 21.90 7.90 -11.27
N GLY A 150 21.23 7.66 -12.38
CA GLY A 150 19.80 7.79 -12.64
C GLY A 150 18.82 6.96 -11.76
N GLY A 151 19.31 6.17 -10.81
CA GLY A 151 18.48 5.43 -9.86
C GLY A 151 18.00 6.28 -8.65
N HIS A 152 18.54 7.49 -8.48
CA HIS A 152 18.13 8.39 -7.40
C HIS A 152 16.81 9.11 -7.72
N ASP A 153 16.68 9.60 -8.94
CA ASP A 153 15.50 10.34 -9.39
C ASP A 153 14.24 9.47 -9.36
N GLU A 154 14.38 8.18 -9.65
CA GLU A 154 13.26 7.24 -9.65
C GLU A 154 12.71 6.95 -8.25
N ARG A 155 13.60 6.77 -7.26
CA ARG A 155 13.18 6.53 -5.87
C ARG A 155 12.48 7.75 -5.29
N GLU A 156 13.04 8.93 -5.52
CA GLU A 156 12.43 10.18 -5.07
C GLU A 156 11.09 10.42 -5.77
N GLN A 157 11.01 10.18 -7.07
CA GLN A 157 9.77 10.26 -7.82
C GLN A 157 8.71 9.27 -7.30
N THR A 158 9.13 8.05 -6.95
CA THR A 158 8.24 7.03 -6.41
C THR A 158 7.73 7.41 -5.02
N LEU A 159 8.60 7.91 -4.14
CA LEU A 159 8.23 8.38 -2.81
C LEU A 159 7.25 9.57 -2.90
N ASN A 160 7.56 10.54 -3.75
CA ASN A 160 6.69 11.68 -4.00
C ASN A 160 5.31 11.23 -4.53
N GLN A 161 5.28 10.22 -5.41
CA GLN A 161 4.02 9.67 -5.89
C GLN A 161 3.21 9.00 -4.77
N ILE A 162 3.86 8.28 -3.84
CA ILE A 162 3.18 7.72 -2.65
C ILE A 162 2.53 8.84 -1.84
N LEU A 163 3.27 9.92 -1.56
CA LEU A 163 2.75 11.05 -0.80
C LEU A 163 1.58 11.74 -1.51
N VAL A 164 1.68 11.96 -2.82
CA VAL A 164 0.60 12.53 -3.63
C VAL A 164 -0.65 11.66 -3.61
N GLU A 165 -0.50 10.34 -3.73
CA GLU A 165 -1.65 9.43 -3.68
C GLU A 165 -2.27 9.35 -2.28
N MET A 166 -1.47 9.45 -1.22
CA MET A 166 -1.96 9.54 0.16
C MET A 166 -2.73 10.84 0.39
N ASP A 167 -2.26 11.97 -0.11
CA ASP A 167 -2.97 13.24 -0.01
C ASP A 167 -4.26 13.26 -0.83
N GLY A 168 -4.27 12.61 -1.98
CA GLY A 168 -5.42 12.48 -2.87
C GLY A 168 -6.45 11.42 -2.42
N PHE A 169 -6.37 10.92 -1.19
CA PHE A 169 -7.39 10.04 -0.58
C PHE A 169 -8.59 10.83 -0.01
N GLU A 170 -8.75 12.09 -0.37
CA GLU A 170 -9.97 12.83 -0.05
C GLU A 170 -11.14 12.30 -0.90
N THR A 171 -12.16 11.91 -0.20
CA THR A 171 -13.47 11.46 -0.73
C THR A 171 -14.26 12.62 -1.28
#